data_b9bff9b2567193ec408c433ef14c7da9
#
_entry.id   b9bff9b2567193ec408c433ef14c7da9
#
_cell.length_a   1.000
_cell.length_b   1.000
_cell.length_c   1.000
_cell.angle_alpha   90.00
_cell.angle_beta   90.00
_cell.angle_gamma   90.00
#
_symmetry.space_group_name_H-M   'P 1'
#
loop_
_entity.id
_entity.type
_entity.pdbx_description
1 polymer ?
#
loop_
_entity_poly.entity_id
_entity_poly.type
_entity_poly.pdbx_seq_one_letter_code
_entity_poly.pdbx_strand_id
1 'polypeptide(L)'
;MPVCGDGTVIAPEKCDDKNTTPGDGCSDTCALEKGWECKTASQPCTTVCGDGILAGDELCDDGGKAPSDGCSATCTPENGFVCDVPGQSCRKKPSCTGGACTSVCGDGLVIGEACDDGNLADNDGCSATCNVEATYTCQTVAAAPPAQLAIPVVYRDFISIAAGGSTKFPDQYTFQGGGATPGIVTAALDVDGLPVYTGVCEQGGPNEANVQKCPYGAQTTSKANFDMWYRDTDGVNLPFPGVVQLDRVGQTGAYVFDGGTTFTPLTGKGWDKQGKEGLFEGRNFGFTTELRYFFAYQGDEVLEFSGDDDVWVFMNGKLAVDIGGLHSKVTQNVTLGVAKSGELGLTVGKVYELALFHAERRPGGSNFKLTLTGFVNNTSKCTKN
;
A
#
# COMPACT_ATOMS: atom_id res chain seq x y z
N MET A 1 12.33 33.00 30.69
CA MET A 1 12.83 32.92 29.30
C MET A 1 11.99 31.88 28.61
N PRO A 2 11.62 32.03 27.33
CA PRO A 2 10.90 30.97 26.63
C PRO A 2 11.74 29.70 26.58
N VAL A 3 11.12 28.58 26.87
CA VAL A 3 11.76 27.25 26.88
C VAL A 3 10.85 26.29 26.13
N CYS A 4 11.24 25.94 24.92
CA CYS A 4 10.49 25.03 24.07
C CYS A 4 10.32 23.66 24.74
N GLY A 5 9.08 23.13 24.70
CA GLY A 5 8.71 21.85 25.30
C GLY A 5 8.30 21.93 26.78
N ASP A 6 8.18 23.13 27.37
CA ASP A 6 7.75 23.29 28.77
C ASP A 6 6.21 23.34 28.93
N GLY A 7 5.48 23.41 27.82
CA GLY A 7 4.03 23.46 27.78
C GLY A 7 3.46 24.88 27.88
N THR A 8 4.28 25.93 27.75
CA THR A 8 3.83 27.30 27.87
C THR A 8 4.32 28.12 26.70
N VAL A 9 3.42 28.60 25.87
CA VAL A 9 3.78 29.48 24.72
C VAL A 9 4.13 30.86 25.21
N ILE A 10 5.41 31.23 25.16
CA ILE A 10 5.93 32.55 25.52
C ILE A 10 6.63 33.14 24.30
N ALA A 11 6.22 34.33 23.85
CA ALA A 11 6.84 34.96 22.67
C ALA A 11 8.38 34.95 22.77
N PRO A 12 9.12 34.54 21.69
CA PRO A 12 8.68 34.43 20.30
C PRO A 12 8.11 33.08 19.85
N GLU A 13 7.90 32.13 20.75
CA GLU A 13 7.33 30.80 20.43
C GLU A 13 5.99 30.92 19.70
N LYS A 14 5.75 30.05 18.75
CA LYS A 14 4.51 29.95 17.97
C LYS A 14 3.62 28.82 18.43
N CYS A 15 4.20 27.81 19.07
CA CYS A 15 3.56 26.65 19.62
C CYS A 15 4.40 26.12 20.81
N ASP A 16 3.80 25.29 21.61
CA ASP A 16 4.46 24.43 22.60
C ASP A 16 3.51 23.27 22.93
N ASP A 17 3.83 22.09 22.51
CA ASP A 17 3.03 20.86 22.69
C ASP A 17 3.56 19.96 23.82
N LYS A 18 4.48 20.48 24.62
CA LYS A 18 5.09 19.80 25.77
C LYS A 18 6.23 18.86 25.43
N ASN A 19 6.77 18.94 24.25
CA ASN A 19 7.93 18.18 23.84
C ASN A 19 8.79 18.99 22.83
N THR A 20 9.87 18.42 22.34
CA THR A 20 10.75 19.01 21.34
C THR A 20 10.95 18.07 20.15
N THR A 21 9.98 17.17 19.92
CA THR A 21 10.02 16.19 18.83
C THR A 21 9.52 16.87 17.55
N PRO A 22 10.30 16.93 16.47
CA PRO A 22 9.82 17.48 15.21
C PRO A 22 8.90 16.48 14.48
N GLY A 23 7.98 17.01 13.66
CA GLY A 23 7.04 16.19 12.86
C GLY A 23 5.73 15.86 13.58
N ASP A 24 5.46 16.46 14.72
CA ASP A 24 4.22 16.33 15.49
C ASP A 24 3.43 17.63 15.63
N GLY A 25 3.86 18.65 14.88
CA GLY A 25 3.20 19.94 14.72
C GLY A 25 3.92 21.12 15.33
N CYS A 26 4.79 20.92 16.31
CA CYS A 26 5.63 21.94 16.91
C CYS A 26 7.10 21.52 16.87
N SER A 27 7.92 22.27 16.16
CA SER A 27 9.35 21.95 16.04
C SER A 27 10.11 22.09 17.36
N ASP A 28 11.33 21.56 17.41
CA ASP A 28 12.29 21.71 18.51
C ASP A 28 12.66 23.17 18.85
N THR A 29 12.29 24.11 17.99
CA THR A 29 12.46 25.54 18.17
C THR A 29 11.14 26.28 18.43
N CYS A 30 10.08 25.56 18.74
CA CYS A 30 8.71 26.06 18.94
C CYS A 30 8.17 26.89 17.77
N ALA A 31 8.52 26.47 16.56
CA ALA A 31 7.92 26.96 15.33
C ALA A 31 6.82 26.01 14.88
N LEU A 32 5.66 26.55 14.51
CA LEU A 32 4.56 25.75 13.96
C LEU A 32 5.00 25.07 12.65
N GLU A 33 4.79 23.78 12.55
CA GLU A 33 5.12 23.01 11.37
C GLU A 33 4.02 23.13 10.31
N LYS A 34 4.40 23.00 9.04
CA LYS A 34 3.45 23.09 7.92
C LYS A 34 2.46 21.94 7.95
N GLY A 35 1.21 22.20 7.62
CA GLY A 35 0.14 21.18 7.65
C GLY A 35 -0.41 20.93 9.07
N TRP A 36 -0.02 21.73 10.07
CA TRP A 36 -0.44 21.58 11.46
C TRP A 36 -1.06 22.81 12.05
N GLU A 37 -1.95 22.60 13.03
CA GLU A 37 -2.45 23.66 13.91
C GLU A 37 -2.31 23.25 15.39
N CYS A 38 -1.83 24.17 16.22
CA CYS A 38 -1.71 24.00 17.66
C CYS A 38 -2.69 24.95 18.35
N LYS A 39 -3.90 24.48 18.65
CA LYS A 39 -4.99 25.31 19.20
C LYS A 39 -4.79 25.67 20.65
N THR A 40 -4.13 24.83 21.41
CA THR A 40 -3.99 24.98 22.88
C THR A 40 -2.58 24.56 23.27
N ALA A 41 -1.89 25.45 24.00
CA ALA A 41 -0.59 25.11 24.61
C ALA A 41 -0.69 23.84 25.49
N SER A 42 0.38 23.09 25.56
CA SER A 42 0.46 21.83 26.30
C SER A 42 -0.42 20.69 25.77
N GLN A 43 -1.05 20.84 24.64
CA GLN A 43 -1.82 19.78 23.98
C GLN A 43 -1.13 19.42 22.65
N PRO A 44 -1.21 18.15 22.22
CA PRO A 44 -0.74 17.76 20.90
C PRO A 44 -1.34 18.65 19.82
N CYS A 45 -0.54 19.03 18.85
CA CYS A 45 -1.02 19.71 17.66
C CYS A 45 -1.85 18.73 16.79
N THR A 46 -2.71 19.28 15.94
CA THR A 46 -3.54 18.50 15.02
C THR A 46 -3.23 18.87 13.60
N THR A 47 -3.33 17.92 12.68
CA THR A 47 -3.16 18.20 11.25
C THR A 47 -4.32 19.00 10.68
N VAL A 48 -4.09 19.67 9.57
CA VAL A 48 -5.08 20.55 8.89
C VAL A 48 -5.48 19.93 7.57
N CYS A 49 -6.42 19.02 7.61
CA CYS A 49 -6.96 18.40 6.39
C CYS A 49 -7.48 19.44 5.39
N GLY A 50 -7.15 19.28 4.11
CA GLY A 50 -7.59 20.11 3.00
C GLY A 50 -6.77 21.39 2.81
N ASP A 51 -5.54 21.44 3.31
CA ASP A 51 -4.61 22.54 3.07
C ASP A 51 -3.57 22.25 1.97
N GLY A 52 -3.62 21.05 1.37
CA GLY A 52 -2.70 20.61 0.32
C GLY A 52 -1.35 20.12 0.85
N ILE A 53 -1.23 19.89 2.15
CA ILE A 53 0.02 19.43 2.78
C ILE A 53 -0.25 18.16 3.59
N LEU A 54 0.22 17.04 3.10
CA LEU A 54 0.13 15.79 3.84
C LEU A 54 0.99 15.84 5.10
N ALA A 55 0.36 15.82 6.27
CA ALA A 55 1.02 15.96 7.56
C ALA A 55 0.54 14.89 8.56
N GLY A 56 1.42 14.47 9.47
CA GLY A 56 1.09 13.56 10.56
C GLY A 56 0.46 12.25 10.12
N ASP A 57 -0.75 11.99 10.61
CA ASP A 57 -1.49 10.76 10.34
C ASP A 57 -2.51 10.92 9.19
N GLU A 58 -2.45 12.00 8.41
CA GLU A 58 -3.28 12.14 7.23
C GLU A 58 -2.92 11.13 6.16
N LEU A 59 -3.93 10.59 5.52
CA LEU A 59 -3.80 9.52 4.53
C LEU A 59 -3.76 10.05 3.10
N CYS A 60 -4.32 11.25 2.92
CA CYS A 60 -4.28 12.06 1.71
C CYS A 60 -4.54 13.51 2.10
N ASP A 61 -4.14 14.43 1.26
CA ASP A 61 -4.57 15.81 1.26
C ASP A 61 -4.48 16.33 -0.18
N ASP A 62 -5.61 16.65 -0.78
CA ASP A 62 -5.71 17.15 -2.16
C ASP A 62 -5.97 18.66 -2.22
N GLY A 63 -5.89 19.35 -1.06
CA GLY A 63 -6.14 20.76 -0.92
C GLY A 63 -7.62 21.13 -0.83
N GLY A 64 -8.50 20.13 -0.67
CA GLY A 64 -9.95 20.29 -0.56
C GLY A 64 -10.57 19.51 0.58
N LYS A 65 -11.90 19.62 0.70
CA LYS A 65 -12.73 18.83 1.63
C LYS A 65 -14.03 18.40 0.95
N ALA A 66 -14.08 18.49 -0.37
CA ALA A 66 -15.26 18.12 -1.13
C ALA A 66 -15.35 16.57 -1.18
N PRO A 67 -16.53 15.99 -1.18
CA PRO A 67 -16.67 14.57 -1.38
C PRO A 67 -16.55 14.20 -2.88
N SER A 68 -16.01 13.03 -3.18
CA SER A 68 -15.89 12.46 -4.52
C SER A 68 -14.85 13.12 -5.42
N ASP A 69 -13.85 13.75 -4.82
CA ASP A 69 -12.66 14.29 -5.50
C ASP A 69 -11.40 13.50 -5.17
N GLY A 70 -11.52 12.50 -4.28
CA GLY A 70 -10.50 11.52 -3.98
C GLY A 70 -10.00 11.51 -2.55
N CYS A 71 -10.04 12.65 -1.86
CA CYS A 71 -9.68 12.75 -0.45
C CYS A 71 -10.84 13.31 0.37
N SER A 72 -11.31 12.56 1.35
CA SER A 72 -12.43 12.97 2.19
C SER A 72 -12.10 14.15 3.08
N ALA A 73 -13.13 14.82 3.64
CA ALA A 73 -12.97 15.91 4.61
C ALA A 73 -12.22 15.52 5.90
N THR A 74 -11.93 14.22 6.10
CA THR A 74 -11.14 13.68 7.21
C THR A 74 -9.79 13.13 6.76
N CYS A 75 -9.31 13.54 5.60
CA CYS A 75 -8.03 13.14 5.01
C CYS A 75 -7.85 11.62 4.89
N THR A 76 -8.91 10.96 4.46
CA THR A 76 -8.90 9.53 4.11
C THR A 76 -9.22 9.35 2.63
N PRO A 77 -8.49 8.50 1.88
CA PRO A 77 -8.77 8.22 0.48
C PRO A 77 -10.20 7.73 0.29
N GLU A 78 -10.88 8.27 -0.71
CA GLU A 78 -12.22 7.84 -1.05
C GLU A 78 -12.21 6.57 -1.91
N ASN A 79 -13.26 5.76 -1.79
CA ASN A 79 -13.37 4.54 -2.57
C ASN A 79 -13.34 4.82 -4.08
N GLY A 80 -12.51 4.09 -4.81
CA GLY A 80 -12.32 4.26 -6.25
C GLY A 80 -11.24 5.29 -6.61
N PHE A 81 -10.50 5.82 -5.64
CA PHE A 81 -9.39 6.73 -5.87
C PHE A 81 -8.06 6.18 -5.36
N VAL A 82 -6.97 6.70 -5.91
CA VAL A 82 -5.59 6.45 -5.50
C VAL A 82 -4.93 7.80 -5.25
N CYS A 83 -4.38 7.97 -4.05
CA CYS A 83 -3.65 9.16 -3.63
C CYS A 83 -2.17 8.79 -3.49
N ASP A 84 -1.46 8.68 -4.60
CA ASP A 84 -0.08 8.18 -4.67
C ASP A 84 0.98 9.30 -4.62
N VAL A 85 0.56 10.56 -4.73
CA VAL A 85 1.44 11.72 -4.63
C VAL A 85 0.99 12.62 -3.51
N PRO A 86 1.78 12.75 -2.41
CA PRO A 86 1.44 13.63 -1.30
C PRO A 86 1.18 15.08 -1.74
N GLY A 87 0.09 15.66 -1.26
CA GLY A 87 -0.27 17.05 -1.54
C GLY A 87 -0.76 17.33 -2.98
N GLN A 88 -1.10 16.30 -3.73
CA GLN A 88 -1.74 16.39 -5.04
C GLN A 88 -3.11 15.76 -5.05
N SER A 89 -3.92 16.15 -6.03
CA SER A 89 -5.25 15.55 -6.24
C SER A 89 -5.15 14.04 -6.44
N CYS A 90 -6.03 13.31 -5.77
CA CYS A 90 -6.14 11.88 -5.94
C CYS A 90 -6.67 11.52 -7.34
N ARG A 91 -6.20 10.42 -7.89
CA ARG A 91 -6.62 9.94 -9.22
C ARG A 91 -7.68 8.86 -9.09
N LYS A 92 -8.60 8.80 -10.04
CA LYS A 92 -9.53 7.66 -10.12
C LYS A 92 -8.79 6.38 -10.41
N LYS A 93 -9.18 5.31 -9.72
CA LYS A 93 -8.63 3.98 -9.89
C LYS A 93 -9.22 3.31 -11.13
N PRO A 94 -8.41 2.68 -12.01
CA PRO A 94 -8.94 1.85 -13.08
C PRO A 94 -9.87 0.76 -12.54
N SER A 95 -10.93 0.45 -13.24
CA SER A 95 -11.80 -0.67 -12.88
C SER A 95 -11.34 -1.95 -13.57
N CYS A 96 -10.91 -2.93 -12.78
CA CYS A 96 -10.36 -4.20 -13.25
C CYS A 96 -11.17 -5.41 -12.75
N THR A 97 -12.49 -5.40 -12.86
CA THR A 97 -13.34 -6.49 -12.39
C THR A 97 -13.29 -7.68 -13.35
N GLY A 98 -12.49 -8.70 -12.98
CA GLY A 98 -12.50 -10.00 -13.66
C GLY A 98 -11.90 -10.03 -15.06
N GLY A 99 -10.99 -9.11 -15.40
CA GLY A 99 -10.36 -9.03 -16.71
C GLY A 99 -9.41 -7.85 -16.87
N ALA A 100 -9.08 -7.50 -18.10
CA ALA A 100 -8.31 -6.28 -18.39
C ALA A 100 -9.02 -5.05 -17.81
N CYS A 101 -8.25 -4.11 -17.31
CA CYS A 101 -8.77 -2.88 -16.73
C CYS A 101 -9.50 -2.03 -17.79
N THR A 102 -10.53 -1.31 -17.36
CA THR A 102 -11.25 -0.35 -18.20
C THR A 102 -10.65 1.05 -18.01
N SER A 103 -10.76 1.84 -19.07
CA SER A 103 -10.34 3.23 -19.10
C SER A 103 -10.97 4.08 -18.00
N VAL A 104 -10.17 4.91 -17.37
CA VAL A 104 -10.60 5.99 -16.48
C VAL A 104 -9.81 7.23 -16.84
N CYS A 105 -10.46 8.22 -17.40
CA CYS A 105 -9.79 9.44 -17.82
C CYS A 105 -9.09 10.16 -16.68
N GLY A 106 -7.85 10.60 -16.90
CA GLY A 106 -7.04 11.31 -15.92
C GLY A 106 -6.24 10.41 -14.96
N ASP A 107 -6.23 9.09 -15.18
CA ASP A 107 -5.45 8.18 -14.34
C ASP A 107 -4.01 7.96 -14.86
N GLY A 108 -3.67 8.55 -15.99
CA GLY A 108 -2.35 8.48 -16.61
C GLY A 108 -2.07 7.18 -17.36
N LEU A 109 -3.08 6.31 -17.55
CA LEU A 109 -2.98 5.02 -18.22
C LEU A 109 -3.84 5.02 -19.48
N VAL A 110 -3.24 4.90 -20.65
CA VAL A 110 -3.99 4.81 -21.91
C VAL A 110 -4.55 3.40 -22.09
N ILE A 111 -5.85 3.21 -21.83
CA ILE A 111 -6.56 1.93 -21.89
C ILE A 111 -7.70 1.97 -22.91
N GLY A 112 -7.39 2.30 -24.17
CA GLY A 112 -8.37 2.30 -25.26
C GLY A 112 -9.05 3.64 -25.53
N GLU A 113 -8.80 4.68 -24.74
CA GLU A 113 -9.13 6.08 -25.02
C GLU A 113 -8.15 6.70 -26.03
N ALA A 114 -8.51 7.88 -26.53
CA ALA A 114 -7.71 8.59 -27.52
C ALA A 114 -6.42 9.19 -26.92
N CYS A 115 -6.46 9.57 -25.66
CA CYS A 115 -5.34 10.07 -24.87
C CYS A 115 -5.64 9.96 -23.36
N ASP A 116 -4.60 9.98 -22.55
CA ASP A 116 -4.64 10.23 -21.10
C ASP A 116 -3.27 10.81 -20.70
N ASP A 117 -3.24 12.00 -20.16
CA ASP A 117 -2.02 12.70 -19.74
C ASP A 117 -1.89 12.79 -18.21
N GLY A 118 -2.76 12.06 -17.48
CA GLY A 118 -2.69 11.89 -16.04
C GLY A 118 -3.43 12.97 -15.23
N ASN A 119 -4.27 13.77 -15.90
CA ASN A 119 -5.08 14.78 -15.24
C ASN A 119 -6.42 15.01 -15.97
N LEU A 120 -7.28 15.87 -15.40
CA LEU A 120 -8.57 16.24 -15.99
C LEU A 120 -8.61 17.73 -16.41
N ALA A 121 -7.47 18.36 -16.58
CA ALA A 121 -7.41 19.74 -17.06
C ALA A 121 -7.67 19.78 -18.56
N ASP A 122 -8.21 20.90 -19.04
CA ASP A 122 -8.34 21.17 -20.47
C ASP A 122 -7.24 22.16 -20.91
N ASN A 123 -6.88 22.14 -22.19
CA ASN A 123 -5.90 22.99 -22.87
C ASN A 123 -4.42 22.62 -22.64
N ASP A 124 -4.16 21.39 -22.27
CA ASP A 124 -2.81 20.81 -22.10
C ASP A 124 -2.54 19.61 -23.05
N GLY A 125 -3.55 19.22 -23.84
CA GLY A 125 -3.44 18.23 -24.91
C GLY A 125 -4.47 17.13 -24.85
N CYS A 126 -4.89 16.70 -23.66
CA CYS A 126 -5.93 15.72 -23.46
C CYS A 126 -7.04 16.30 -22.60
N SER A 127 -8.25 16.33 -23.11
CA SER A 127 -9.38 16.92 -22.36
C SER A 127 -9.81 16.05 -21.17
N ALA A 128 -10.59 16.63 -20.25
CA ALA A 128 -11.20 15.93 -19.11
C ALA A 128 -12.06 14.70 -19.50
N THR A 129 -12.33 14.50 -20.79
CA THR A 129 -13.07 13.36 -21.34
C THR A 129 -12.20 12.46 -22.23
N CYS A 130 -10.88 12.54 -22.10
CA CYS A 130 -9.88 11.75 -22.84
C CYS A 130 -9.99 11.85 -24.37
N ASN A 131 -10.33 13.02 -24.86
CA ASN A 131 -10.28 13.35 -26.27
C ASN A 131 -9.08 14.26 -26.55
N VAL A 132 -8.37 13.99 -27.65
CA VAL A 132 -7.30 14.87 -28.10
C VAL A 132 -7.85 16.26 -28.44
N GLU A 133 -7.29 17.30 -27.85
CA GLU A 133 -7.74 18.67 -28.06
C GLU A 133 -7.36 19.21 -29.44
N ALA A 134 -8.18 20.06 -30.01
CA ALA A 134 -8.13 20.47 -31.42
C ALA A 134 -6.79 21.06 -31.87
N THR A 135 -6.00 21.61 -31.00
CA THR A 135 -4.68 22.22 -31.31
C THR A 135 -3.51 21.31 -30.92
N TYR A 136 -3.78 20.05 -30.59
CA TYR A 136 -2.77 19.12 -30.14
C TYR A 136 -2.77 17.83 -30.97
N THR A 137 -1.63 17.19 -30.99
CA THR A 137 -1.47 15.81 -31.46
C THR A 137 -0.92 14.98 -30.32
N CYS A 138 -1.65 13.95 -29.93
CA CYS A 138 -1.24 13.01 -28.88
C CYS A 138 -0.83 11.68 -29.49
N GLN A 139 0.23 11.09 -28.95
CA GLN A 139 0.70 9.76 -29.31
C GLN A 139 0.78 8.91 -28.03
N THR A 140 0.21 7.72 -28.08
CA THR A 140 0.45 6.72 -27.04
C THR A 140 1.88 6.23 -27.15
N VAL A 141 2.65 6.43 -26.11
CA VAL A 141 4.05 6.01 -26.02
C VAL A 141 4.22 5.17 -24.77
N ALA A 142 5.17 4.22 -24.81
CA ALA A 142 5.63 3.63 -23.55
C ALA A 142 6.15 4.77 -22.68
N ALA A 143 5.66 4.85 -21.46
CA ALA A 143 6.14 5.86 -20.52
C ALA A 143 7.66 5.73 -20.40
N ALA A 144 8.37 6.85 -20.49
CA ALA A 144 9.82 6.83 -20.26
C ALA A 144 10.03 6.27 -18.83
N PRO A 145 10.89 5.25 -18.66
CA PRO A 145 11.04 4.62 -17.37
C PRO A 145 11.50 5.67 -16.36
N PRO A 146 10.71 5.98 -15.31
CA PRO A 146 11.08 6.96 -14.31
C PRO A 146 12.29 6.46 -13.51
N ALA A 147 12.96 7.35 -12.79
CA ALA A 147 14.04 6.96 -11.88
C ALA A 147 13.53 6.08 -10.72
N GLN A 148 12.28 6.27 -10.36
CA GLN A 148 11.60 5.57 -9.26
C GLN A 148 10.15 5.28 -9.63
N LEU A 149 9.62 4.15 -9.12
CA LEU A 149 8.19 3.87 -9.12
C LEU A 149 7.64 4.08 -7.71
N ALA A 150 6.67 4.94 -7.57
CA ALA A 150 5.91 5.13 -6.34
C ALA A 150 4.66 4.25 -6.41
N ILE A 151 4.59 3.21 -5.58
CA ILE A 151 3.45 2.29 -5.56
C ILE A 151 2.65 2.52 -4.29
N PRO A 152 1.35 2.84 -4.41
CA PRO A 152 0.47 3.01 -3.27
C PRO A 152 0.37 1.74 -2.44
N VAL A 153 0.38 1.89 -1.12
CA VAL A 153 0.28 0.79 -0.17
C VAL A 153 -0.67 1.19 0.96
N VAL A 154 -1.43 0.21 1.44
CA VAL A 154 -2.17 0.33 2.70
C VAL A 154 -1.56 -0.65 3.69
N TYR A 155 -1.04 -0.13 4.78
CA TYR A 155 -0.67 -0.92 5.94
C TYR A 155 -1.85 -0.98 6.90
N ARG A 156 -2.07 -2.12 7.55
CA ARG A 156 -3.02 -2.21 8.68
C ARG A 156 -2.27 -2.61 9.93
N ASP A 157 -2.35 -1.76 10.92
CA ASP A 157 -1.69 -1.92 12.21
C ASP A 157 -2.60 -2.68 13.17
N PHE A 158 -2.10 -3.76 13.77
CA PHE A 158 -2.82 -4.58 14.74
C PHE A 158 -2.14 -4.52 16.10
N ILE A 159 -2.93 -4.52 17.18
CA ILE A 159 -2.36 -4.59 18.53
C ILE A 159 -1.72 -5.96 18.73
N SER A 160 -0.41 -6.01 18.89
CA SER A 160 0.36 -7.24 19.06
C SER A 160 0.38 -7.77 20.49
N ILE A 161 0.82 -9.03 20.67
CA ILE A 161 0.75 -9.76 21.94
C ILE A 161 1.69 -9.20 23.03
N ALA A 162 2.83 -8.62 22.66
CA ALA A 162 3.88 -8.30 23.63
C ALA A 162 3.48 -7.20 24.63
N ALA A 163 2.42 -6.42 24.37
CA ALA A 163 1.90 -5.40 25.30
C ALA A 163 1.09 -5.95 26.49
N GLY A 164 1.05 -7.27 26.69
CA GLY A 164 0.34 -7.88 27.83
C GLY A 164 -1.18 -7.81 27.74
N GLY A 165 -1.73 -7.43 26.58
CA GLY A 165 -3.15 -7.44 26.25
C GLY A 165 -3.55 -8.62 25.38
N SER A 166 -4.85 -8.86 25.22
CA SER A 166 -5.33 -9.78 24.20
C SER A 166 -4.97 -9.22 22.83
N THR A 167 -4.20 -9.99 22.05
CA THR A 167 -3.91 -9.62 20.66
C THR A 167 -5.22 -9.40 19.90
N LYS A 168 -5.24 -8.33 19.10
CA LYS A 168 -6.29 -8.08 18.12
C LYS A 168 -5.89 -8.52 16.73
N PHE A 169 -4.70 -9.10 16.60
CA PHE A 169 -4.28 -9.87 15.43
C PHE A 169 -4.27 -11.36 15.84
N PRO A 170 -5.43 -12.06 15.80
CA PRO A 170 -5.59 -13.38 16.41
C PRO A 170 -4.67 -14.45 15.85
N ASP A 171 -4.22 -14.26 14.61
CA ASP A 171 -3.32 -15.19 13.91
C ASP A 171 -1.83 -14.83 14.08
N GLN A 172 -1.54 -13.82 14.94
CA GLN A 172 -0.19 -13.43 15.27
C GLN A 172 0.42 -14.38 16.32
N TYR A 173 1.65 -14.81 16.13
CA TYR A 173 2.48 -15.51 17.13
C TYR A 173 2.06 -16.92 17.56
N THR A 174 0.85 -17.34 17.27
CA THR A 174 0.26 -18.55 17.84
C THR A 174 0.74 -19.85 17.19
N PHE A 175 1.37 -19.76 16.03
CA PHE A 175 1.74 -20.93 15.23
C PHE A 175 3.24 -21.11 15.09
N GLN A 176 3.66 -22.36 14.83
CA GLN A 176 5.06 -22.65 14.60
C GLN A 176 5.45 -22.25 13.15
N GLY A 177 6.52 -21.46 13.03
CA GLY A 177 7.15 -21.22 11.74
C GLY A 177 7.96 -22.43 11.29
N GLY A 178 7.97 -22.69 9.99
CA GLY A 178 8.74 -23.79 9.40
C GLY A 178 9.14 -23.51 7.97
N GLY A 179 8.19 -23.42 7.08
CA GLY A 179 8.37 -23.14 5.67
C GLY A 179 7.06 -22.65 5.07
N ALA A 180 7.11 -22.22 3.82
CA ALA A 180 5.92 -21.75 3.12
C ALA A 180 4.81 -22.81 3.13
N THR A 181 3.60 -22.37 3.38
CA THR A 181 2.38 -23.18 3.45
C THR A 181 1.39 -22.66 2.39
N PRO A 182 1.52 -23.08 1.13
CA PRO A 182 0.62 -22.64 0.06
C PRO A 182 -0.80 -23.16 0.25
N GLY A 183 -1.76 -22.44 -0.33
CA GLY A 183 -3.17 -22.83 -0.34
C GLY A 183 -4.01 -22.25 0.79
N ILE A 184 -3.49 -21.34 1.61
CA ILE A 184 -4.27 -20.60 2.60
C ILE A 184 -5.32 -19.72 1.92
N VAL A 185 -5.02 -19.20 0.73
CA VAL A 185 -5.95 -18.41 -0.09
C VAL A 185 -6.38 -19.15 -1.35
N THR A 186 -7.52 -18.77 -1.90
CA THR A 186 -8.01 -19.31 -3.19
C THR A 186 -7.20 -18.78 -4.37
N ALA A 187 -7.38 -19.41 -5.53
CA ALA A 187 -6.71 -19.01 -6.77
C ALA A 187 -7.22 -17.68 -7.36
N ALA A 188 -8.25 -17.07 -6.78
CA ALA A 188 -8.82 -15.82 -7.24
C ALA A 188 -9.22 -14.92 -6.06
N LEU A 189 -9.13 -13.61 -6.28
CA LEU A 189 -9.67 -12.60 -5.37
C LEU A 189 -11.20 -12.63 -5.36
N ASP A 190 -11.82 -12.09 -4.30
CA ASP A 190 -13.25 -11.87 -4.23
C ASP A 190 -13.72 -10.65 -5.06
N VAL A 191 -15.00 -10.33 -4.97
CA VAL A 191 -15.59 -9.19 -5.69
C VAL A 191 -15.08 -7.84 -5.20
N ASP A 192 -14.55 -7.78 -3.98
CA ASP A 192 -13.93 -6.59 -3.39
C ASP A 192 -12.44 -6.49 -3.73
N GLY A 193 -11.91 -7.47 -4.48
CA GLY A 193 -10.49 -7.57 -4.84
C GLY A 193 -9.61 -8.00 -3.68
N LEU A 194 -10.12 -8.77 -2.71
CA LEU A 194 -9.39 -9.22 -1.53
C LEU A 194 -9.17 -10.74 -1.55
N PRO A 195 -8.13 -11.25 -0.86
CA PRO A 195 -7.86 -12.69 -0.75
C PRO A 195 -9.00 -13.44 -0.07
N VAL A 196 -9.34 -14.60 -0.60
CA VAL A 196 -10.39 -15.47 -0.07
C VAL A 196 -9.77 -16.64 0.67
N TYR A 197 -10.13 -16.80 1.93
CA TYR A 197 -9.65 -17.87 2.80
C TYR A 197 -10.21 -19.24 2.42
N THR A 198 -9.35 -20.26 2.39
CA THR A 198 -9.73 -21.64 2.02
C THR A 198 -10.05 -22.53 3.20
N GLY A 199 -9.65 -22.16 4.42
CA GLY A 199 -9.67 -23.04 5.60
C GLY A 199 -8.53 -24.07 5.62
N VAL A 200 -7.57 -23.98 4.71
CA VAL A 200 -6.37 -24.81 4.76
C VAL A 200 -5.51 -24.38 5.95
N CYS A 201 -5.08 -25.36 6.76
CA CYS A 201 -4.29 -25.13 7.97
C CYS A 201 -4.99 -24.28 9.07
N GLU A 202 -6.32 -24.30 9.09
CA GLU A 202 -7.10 -23.74 10.18
C GLU A 202 -6.97 -24.58 11.45
N GLN A 203 -6.77 -23.95 12.60
CA GLN A 203 -6.66 -24.60 13.89
C GLN A 203 -7.92 -25.44 14.21
N GLY A 204 -7.71 -26.74 14.47
CA GLY A 204 -8.82 -27.67 14.70
C GLY A 204 -9.64 -28.01 13.43
N GLY A 205 -9.26 -27.49 12.29
CA GLY A 205 -9.92 -27.77 11.01
C GLY A 205 -9.52 -29.11 10.39
N PRO A 206 -10.33 -29.64 9.44
CA PRO A 206 -10.07 -30.93 8.83
C PRO A 206 -8.78 -30.96 8.00
N ASN A 207 -8.29 -29.81 7.55
CA ASN A 207 -7.08 -29.69 6.76
C ASN A 207 -5.80 -29.59 7.61
N GLU A 208 -5.90 -29.32 8.90
CA GLU A 208 -4.74 -29.23 9.80
C GLU A 208 -3.97 -30.57 9.90
N ALA A 209 -4.69 -31.67 9.90
CA ALA A 209 -4.10 -33.02 9.95
C ALA A 209 -3.51 -33.48 8.60
N ASN A 210 -3.67 -32.70 7.52
CA ASN A 210 -3.16 -33.07 6.21
C ASN A 210 -1.68 -32.66 6.07
N VAL A 211 -0.79 -33.60 6.31
CA VAL A 211 0.68 -33.38 6.26
C VAL A 211 1.17 -32.77 4.93
N GLN A 212 0.48 -33.01 3.82
CA GLN A 212 0.86 -32.45 2.52
C GLN A 212 0.48 -30.96 2.39
N LYS A 213 -0.65 -30.55 3.00
CA LYS A 213 -1.15 -29.17 2.94
C LYS A 213 -0.64 -28.30 4.09
N CYS A 214 -0.47 -28.91 5.26
CA CYS A 214 -0.07 -28.23 6.50
C CYS A 214 1.15 -28.93 7.12
N PRO A 215 2.30 -28.92 6.45
CA PRO A 215 3.49 -29.65 6.93
C PRO A 215 4.02 -29.10 8.26
N TYR A 216 3.64 -27.87 8.61
CA TYR A 216 4.06 -27.17 9.83
C TYR A 216 2.90 -26.95 10.81
N GLY A 217 1.79 -27.67 10.64
CA GLY A 217 0.58 -27.54 11.48
C GLY A 217 -0.30 -26.36 11.12
N ALA A 218 -1.15 -25.95 12.07
CA ALA A 218 -2.05 -24.81 11.88
C ALA A 218 -1.28 -23.51 11.60
N GLN A 219 -1.85 -22.69 10.73
CA GLN A 219 -1.28 -21.37 10.36
C GLN A 219 -2.29 -20.24 10.55
N THR A 220 -3.54 -20.55 10.76
CA THR A 220 -4.65 -19.60 10.94
C THR A 220 -5.64 -20.14 11.95
N THR A 221 -6.44 -19.27 12.58
CA THR A 221 -7.43 -19.65 13.59
C THR A 221 -8.83 -19.82 13.01
N SER A 222 -9.24 -18.97 12.06
CA SER A 222 -10.57 -19.04 11.44
C SER A 222 -10.68 -18.12 10.22
N LYS A 223 -11.71 -18.38 9.40
CA LYS A 223 -12.08 -17.47 8.32
C LYS A 223 -12.39 -16.05 8.82
N ALA A 224 -13.13 -15.92 9.92
CA ALA A 224 -13.51 -14.62 10.44
C ALA A 224 -12.29 -13.79 10.87
N ASN A 225 -11.25 -14.43 11.40
CA ASN A 225 -10.01 -13.75 11.76
C ASN A 225 -9.20 -13.38 10.51
N PHE A 226 -9.08 -14.28 9.53
CA PHE A 226 -8.40 -14.00 8.27
C PHE A 226 -9.04 -12.84 7.50
N ASP A 227 -10.37 -12.79 7.46
CA ASP A 227 -11.10 -11.72 6.76
C ASP A 227 -10.79 -10.31 7.29
N MET A 228 -10.30 -10.19 8.54
CA MET A 228 -9.88 -8.91 9.13
C MET A 228 -8.47 -8.47 8.72
N TRP A 229 -7.66 -9.35 8.12
CA TRP A 229 -6.27 -9.02 7.77
C TRP A 229 -6.18 -7.88 6.76
N TYR A 230 -7.12 -7.84 5.80
CA TYR A 230 -7.11 -6.88 4.70
C TYR A 230 -8.40 -6.05 4.62
N ARG A 231 -9.20 -6.04 5.69
CA ARG A 231 -10.38 -5.18 5.82
C ARG A 231 -10.22 -4.27 7.02
N ASP A 232 -10.57 -3.00 6.84
CA ASP A 232 -10.57 -2.04 7.93
C ASP A 232 -11.66 -2.45 8.93
N THR A 233 -11.24 -2.70 10.18
CA THR A 233 -12.13 -3.24 11.20
C THR A 233 -11.96 -2.44 12.48
N ASP A 234 -13.00 -1.68 12.84
CA ASP A 234 -13.00 -0.80 13.99
C ASP A 234 -12.56 -1.51 15.29
N GLY A 235 -11.60 -0.89 15.96
CA GLY A 235 -11.03 -1.40 17.20
C GLY A 235 -10.22 -2.69 17.06
N VAL A 236 -9.97 -3.19 15.85
CA VAL A 236 -9.10 -4.33 15.55
C VAL A 236 -7.83 -3.88 14.88
N ASN A 237 -7.95 -3.12 13.79
CA ASN A 237 -6.80 -2.59 13.08
C ASN A 237 -6.97 -1.09 12.79
N LEU A 238 -5.86 -0.44 12.47
CA LEU A 238 -5.81 0.93 11.99
C LEU A 238 -5.18 0.93 10.59
N PRO A 239 -5.88 1.42 9.56
CA PRO A 239 -5.31 1.56 8.23
C PRO A 239 -4.35 2.76 8.16
N PHE A 240 -3.21 2.56 7.50
CA PHE A 240 -2.21 3.58 7.19
C PHE A 240 -1.83 3.50 5.72
N PRO A 241 -2.33 4.36 4.87
CA PRO A 241 -1.80 4.50 3.53
C PRO A 241 -0.36 5.00 3.55
N GLY A 242 0.35 4.63 2.49
CA GLY A 242 1.73 5.02 2.28
C GLY A 242 2.14 4.73 0.84
N VAL A 243 3.41 4.90 0.59
CA VAL A 243 4.02 4.64 -0.70
C VAL A 243 5.23 3.75 -0.51
N VAL A 244 5.31 2.67 -1.27
CA VAL A 244 6.53 1.89 -1.45
C VAL A 244 7.25 2.41 -2.68
N GLN A 245 8.44 2.96 -2.48
CA GLN A 245 9.24 3.56 -3.54
C GLN A 245 10.27 2.56 -4.05
N LEU A 246 10.14 2.13 -5.30
CA LEU A 246 11.08 1.24 -5.94
C LEU A 246 12.08 2.07 -6.75
N ASP A 247 13.36 1.87 -6.50
CA ASP A 247 14.43 2.51 -7.25
C ASP A 247 14.75 1.73 -8.52
N ARG A 248 15.01 2.46 -9.61
CA ARG A 248 15.47 1.85 -10.86
C ARG A 248 16.92 1.40 -10.75
N VAL A 249 17.17 0.12 -11.02
CA VAL A 249 18.50 -0.48 -10.93
C VAL A 249 19.12 -0.64 -12.31
N GLY A 250 20.24 0.04 -12.54
CA GLY A 250 21.03 -0.07 -13.76
C GLY A 250 20.26 0.30 -15.02
N GLN A 251 20.63 -0.35 -16.14
CA GLN A 251 19.99 -0.17 -17.46
C GLN A 251 18.97 -1.28 -17.79
N THR A 252 18.73 -2.21 -16.87
CA THR A 252 17.90 -3.40 -17.10
C THR A 252 16.41 -3.13 -17.06
N GLY A 253 15.98 -1.93 -16.66
CA GLY A 253 14.57 -1.61 -16.46
C GLY A 253 13.95 -2.28 -15.25
N ALA A 254 14.75 -2.82 -14.34
CA ALA A 254 14.28 -3.36 -13.07
C ALA A 254 14.09 -2.23 -12.05
N TYR A 255 13.01 -2.34 -11.28
CA TYR A 255 12.70 -1.47 -10.16
C TYR A 255 12.72 -2.30 -8.87
N VAL A 256 13.41 -1.84 -7.86
CA VAL A 256 13.65 -2.60 -6.63
C VAL A 256 13.29 -1.77 -5.41
N PHE A 257 12.45 -2.32 -4.55
CA PHE A 257 12.34 -1.94 -3.16
C PHE A 257 13.00 -3.01 -2.29
N ASP A 258 13.87 -2.62 -1.39
CA ASP A 258 14.52 -3.54 -0.43
C ASP A 258 14.38 -2.97 0.98
N GLY A 259 13.42 -3.48 1.73
CA GLY A 259 13.16 -3.12 3.14
C GLY A 259 14.19 -3.73 4.11
N GLY A 260 15.15 -4.48 3.58
CA GLY A 260 16.17 -5.17 4.39
C GLY A 260 15.56 -6.31 5.22
N THR A 261 16.12 -6.51 6.41
CA THR A 261 15.66 -7.53 7.39
C THR A 261 14.82 -6.95 8.52
N THR A 262 14.43 -5.69 8.42
CA THR A 262 13.77 -4.92 9.47
C THR A 262 12.68 -4.01 8.90
N PHE A 263 11.93 -4.53 7.94
CA PHE A 263 10.80 -3.81 7.36
C PHE A 263 9.66 -3.72 8.38
N THR A 264 9.62 -2.63 9.14
CA THR A 264 8.59 -2.36 10.17
C THR A 264 8.05 -0.93 10.00
N PRO A 265 7.25 -0.70 8.93
CA PRO A 265 6.85 0.64 8.49
C PRO A 265 5.94 1.38 9.47
N LEU A 266 5.36 0.67 10.45
CA LEU A 266 4.43 1.21 11.43
C LEU A 266 5.05 1.43 12.81
N THR A 267 6.34 1.17 13.00
CA THR A 267 7.03 1.51 14.25
C THR A 267 6.94 3.02 14.52
N GLY A 268 6.50 3.40 15.72
CA GLY A 268 6.26 4.79 16.10
C GLY A 268 4.93 5.38 15.61
N LYS A 269 4.07 4.55 14.97
CA LYS A 269 2.76 4.98 14.46
C LYS A 269 1.61 4.22 15.14
N GLY A 270 0.39 4.57 14.80
CA GLY A 270 -0.82 3.85 15.17
C GLY A 270 -0.93 3.46 16.62
N TRP A 271 -1.09 2.18 16.86
CA TRP A 271 -1.20 1.65 18.23
C TRP A 271 0.08 1.80 19.04
N ASP A 272 1.26 1.78 18.38
CA ASP A 272 2.55 2.05 19.02
C ASP A 272 2.59 3.50 19.56
N LYS A 273 2.25 4.48 18.76
CA LYS A 273 2.14 5.88 19.22
C LYS A 273 1.16 6.05 20.38
N GLN A 274 0.13 5.21 20.47
CA GLN A 274 -0.83 5.21 21.57
C GLN A 274 -0.37 4.41 22.81
N GLY A 275 0.82 3.79 22.77
CA GLY A 275 1.34 2.94 23.83
C GLY A 275 0.55 1.64 24.00
N LYS A 276 -0.19 1.21 23.00
CA LYS A 276 -1.01 -0.02 23.01
C LYS A 276 -0.38 -1.18 22.26
N GLU A 277 0.69 -0.89 21.50
CA GLU A 277 1.42 -1.88 20.71
C GLU A 277 2.43 -2.64 21.57
N GLY A 278 2.53 -3.95 21.33
CA GLY A 278 3.60 -4.76 21.89
C GLY A 278 4.79 -4.82 20.98
N LEU A 279 5.75 -3.96 21.22
CA LEU A 279 6.96 -3.93 20.43
C LEU A 279 7.90 -5.08 20.81
N PHE A 280 8.49 -5.70 19.80
CA PHE A 280 9.61 -6.60 19.97
C PHE A 280 10.90 -5.87 19.56
N GLU A 281 11.85 -5.75 20.49
CA GLU A 281 13.10 -4.97 20.28
C GLU A 281 12.83 -3.54 19.76
N GLY A 282 11.76 -2.91 20.25
CA GLY A 282 11.40 -1.55 19.85
C GLY A 282 10.75 -1.44 18.48
N ARG A 283 10.25 -2.53 17.89
CA ARG A 283 9.66 -2.57 16.55
C ARG A 283 8.29 -3.22 16.54
N ASN A 284 7.44 -2.76 15.61
CA ASN A 284 6.13 -3.32 15.35
C ASN A 284 6.20 -4.47 14.32
N PHE A 285 5.76 -5.67 14.72
CA PHE A 285 5.66 -6.87 13.88
C PHE A 285 4.22 -7.37 13.76
N GLY A 286 3.24 -6.54 14.01
CA GLY A 286 1.83 -6.86 13.94
C GLY A 286 1.11 -6.07 12.86
N PHE A 287 1.40 -6.32 11.58
CA PHE A 287 0.79 -5.56 10.50
C PHE A 287 0.58 -6.37 9.24
N THR A 288 -0.34 -5.88 8.41
CA THR A 288 -0.49 -6.35 7.03
C THR A 288 -0.18 -5.24 6.04
N THR A 289 0.15 -5.64 4.82
CA THR A 289 0.48 -4.75 3.70
C THR A 289 -0.37 -5.11 2.50
N GLU A 290 -1.08 -4.15 1.94
CA GLU A 290 -1.79 -4.28 0.67
C GLU A 290 -1.20 -3.28 -0.32
N LEU A 291 -0.66 -3.77 -1.43
CA LEU A 291 -0.05 -2.97 -2.49
C LEU A 291 -0.76 -3.25 -3.80
N ARG A 292 -1.06 -2.21 -4.58
CA ARG A 292 -1.69 -2.33 -5.89
C ARG A 292 -0.94 -1.51 -6.92
N TYR A 293 -0.68 -2.13 -8.07
CA TYR A 293 0.00 -1.52 -9.20
C TYR A 293 -0.68 -1.90 -10.51
N PHE A 294 -0.78 -0.98 -11.44
CA PHE A 294 -1.32 -1.22 -12.77
C PHE A 294 -0.19 -1.23 -13.78
N PHE A 295 -0.20 -2.19 -14.69
CA PHE A 295 0.84 -2.33 -15.72
C PHE A 295 0.26 -2.74 -17.06
N ALA A 296 0.86 -2.24 -18.15
CA ALA A 296 0.56 -2.67 -19.50
C ALA A 296 1.39 -3.92 -19.80
N TYR A 297 0.73 -5.07 -19.93
CA TYR A 297 1.38 -6.35 -20.17
C TYR A 297 2.05 -6.39 -21.56
N GLN A 298 3.35 -6.65 -21.62
CA GLN A 298 4.16 -6.71 -22.83
C GLN A 298 4.59 -8.13 -23.20
N GLY A 299 4.55 -9.08 -22.25
CA GLY A 299 4.82 -10.50 -22.51
C GLY A 299 6.10 -11.06 -21.92
N ASP A 300 6.89 -10.25 -21.23
CA ASP A 300 8.20 -10.64 -20.69
C ASP A 300 8.48 -10.11 -19.28
N GLU A 301 7.45 -9.58 -18.60
CA GLU A 301 7.59 -9.04 -17.25
C GLU A 301 8.03 -10.14 -16.27
N VAL A 302 8.92 -9.76 -15.36
CA VAL A 302 9.38 -10.61 -14.27
C VAL A 302 9.13 -9.93 -12.94
N LEU A 303 8.38 -10.59 -12.08
CA LEU A 303 8.23 -10.23 -10.67
C LEU A 303 9.09 -11.16 -9.83
N GLU A 304 9.90 -10.61 -8.94
CA GLU A 304 10.54 -11.33 -7.85
C GLU A 304 10.07 -10.76 -6.53
N PHE A 305 9.61 -11.62 -5.64
CA PHE A 305 9.38 -11.29 -4.25
C PHE A 305 10.28 -12.12 -3.34
N SER A 306 10.83 -11.48 -2.33
CA SER A 306 11.63 -12.15 -1.30
C SER A 306 11.25 -11.58 0.07
N GLY A 307 10.68 -12.39 0.93
CA GLY A 307 10.20 -11.95 2.25
C GLY A 307 9.73 -13.08 3.16
N ASP A 308 9.15 -12.67 4.26
CA ASP A 308 8.48 -13.39 5.34
C ASP A 308 7.39 -12.47 5.93
N ASP A 309 6.31 -12.86 6.58
CA ASP A 309 5.78 -14.21 6.68
C ASP A 309 4.90 -14.55 5.44
N ASP A 310 3.57 -14.25 5.50
CA ASP A 310 2.67 -14.56 4.39
C ASP A 310 2.79 -13.56 3.24
N VAL A 311 2.89 -14.06 2.02
CA VAL A 311 2.82 -13.24 0.81
C VAL A 311 1.99 -13.91 -0.27
N TRP A 312 1.05 -13.15 -0.82
CA TRP A 312 0.27 -13.53 -2.00
C TRP A 312 0.33 -12.41 -3.03
N VAL A 313 0.63 -12.77 -4.27
CA VAL A 313 0.55 -11.84 -5.39
C VAL A 313 -0.50 -12.33 -6.37
N PHE A 314 -1.41 -11.45 -6.72
CA PHE A 314 -2.43 -11.68 -7.73
C PHE A 314 -2.18 -10.76 -8.93
N MET A 315 -2.40 -11.30 -10.12
CA MET A 315 -2.39 -10.53 -11.36
C MET A 315 -3.68 -10.84 -12.11
N ASN A 316 -4.38 -9.81 -12.57
CA ASN A 316 -5.70 -9.98 -13.17
C ASN A 316 -6.67 -10.73 -12.24
N GLY A 317 -6.60 -10.47 -10.94
CA GLY A 317 -7.40 -11.15 -9.92
C GLY A 317 -7.06 -12.62 -9.69
N LYS A 318 -6.02 -13.18 -10.32
CA LYS A 318 -5.60 -14.58 -10.21
C LYS A 318 -4.27 -14.73 -9.51
N LEU A 319 -4.15 -15.75 -8.68
CA LEU A 319 -2.97 -16.02 -7.87
C LEU A 319 -1.74 -16.34 -8.73
N ALA A 320 -0.71 -15.53 -8.60
CA ALA A 320 0.56 -15.67 -9.31
C ALA A 320 1.69 -16.16 -8.40
N VAL A 321 1.70 -15.71 -7.12
CA VAL A 321 2.65 -16.10 -6.07
C VAL A 321 1.86 -16.54 -4.84
N ASP A 322 2.26 -17.65 -4.25
CA ASP A 322 1.70 -18.18 -3.00
C ASP A 322 2.82 -18.61 -2.04
N ILE A 323 3.13 -17.73 -1.10
CA ILE A 323 4.11 -17.94 -0.04
C ILE A 323 3.38 -17.67 1.29
N GLY A 324 2.32 -18.44 1.57
CA GLY A 324 1.56 -18.30 2.81
C GLY A 324 2.21 -19.02 3.99
N GLY A 325 1.85 -18.62 5.20
CA GLY A 325 2.28 -19.22 6.46
C GLY A 325 3.50 -18.55 7.08
N LEU A 326 3.79 -18.95 8.33
CA LEU A 326 4.93 -18.44 9.10
C LEU A 326 6.22 -19.14 8.65
N HIS A 327 7.12 -18.41 8.07
CA HIS A 327 8.40 -18.95 7.56
C HIS A 327 9.53 -17.92 7.64
N SER A 328 10.76 -18.37 7.59
CA SER A 328 11.90 -17.50 7.31
C SER A 328 11.88 -17.09 5.85
N LYS A 329 12.64 -16.04 5.52
CA LYS A 329 12.72 -15.45 4.19
C LYS A 329 12.70 -16.48 3.06
N VAL A 330 11.70 -16.39 2.19
CA VAL A 330 11.54 -17.18 0.95
C VAL A 330 11.59 -16.23 -0.25
N THR A 331 12.18 -16.70 -1.34
CA THR A 331 12.18 -15.96 -2.62
C THR A 331 11.40 -16.74 -3.66
N GLN A 332 10.49 -16.07 -4.34
CA GLN A 332 9.74 -16.62 -5.48
C GLN A 332 9.75 -15.66 -6.67
N ASN A 333 9.95 -16.21 -7.86
CA ASN A 333 9.96 -15.49 -9.13
C ASN A 333 8.80 -15.92 -10.00
N VAL A 334 8.20 -14.96 -10.70
CA VAL A 334 7.18 -15.19 -11.72
C VAL A 334 7.58 -14.47 -12.98
N THR A 335 7.78 -15.22 -14.07
CA THR A 335 7.96 -14.68 -15.41
C THR A 335 6.65 -14.79 -16.18
N LEU A 336 6.14 -13.67 -16.68
CA LEU A 336 4.85 -13.59 -17.37
C LEU A 336 4.96 -13.99 -18.85
N GLY A 337 5.73 -15.05 -19.16
CA GLY A 337 5.77 -15.64 -20.50
C GLY A 337 4.47 -16.34 -20.88
N VAL A 338 4.42 -16.91 -22.11
CA VAL A 338 3.21 -17.46 -22.76
C VAL A 338 2.40 -18.40 -21.86
N ALA A 339 3.05 -19.30 -21.15
CA ALA A 339 2.35 -20.27 -20.29
C ALA A 339 1.67 -19.57 -19.10
N LYS A 340 2.43 -18.75 -18.38
CA LYS A 340 1.92 -18.06 -17.17
C LYS A 340 0.87 -17.01 -17.52
N SER A 341 1.05 -16.27 -18.61
CA SER A 341 0.05 -15.33 -19.08
C SER A 341 -1.27 -16.00 -19.45
N GLY A 342 -1.22 -17.19 -20.05
CA GLY A 342 -2.41 -17.99 -20.32
C GLY A 342 -3.17 -18.40 -19.05
N GLU A 343 -2.46 -18.83 -18.01
CA GLU A 343 -3.06 -19.15 -16.70
C GLU A 343 -3.73 -17.92 -16.07
N LEU A 344 -3.05 -16.78 -16.13
CA LEU A 344 -3.53 -15.53 -15.56
C LEU A 344 -4.56 -14.82 -16.46
N GLY A 345 -4.68 -15.22 -17.73
CA GLY A 345 -5.59 -14.61 -18.71
C GLY A 345 -5.10 -13.25 -19.21
N LEU A 346 -3.78 -13.06 -19.33
CA LEU A 346 -3.19 -11.82 -19.80
C LEU A 346 -3.09 -11.81 -21.32
N THR A 347 -3.30 -10.64 -21.92
CA THR A 347 -3.17 -10.38 -23.37
C THR A 347 -2.24 -9.19 -23.57
N VAL A 348 -1.25 -9.33 -24.43
CA VAL A 348 -0.28 -8.27 -24.72
C VAL A 348 -0.98 -6.96 -25.13
N GLY A 349 -0.50 -5.85 -24.60
CA GLY A 349 -1.02 -4.51 -24.84
C GLY A 349 -2.25 -4.13 -24.01
N LYS A 350 -2.72 -5.02 -23.10
CA LYS A 350 -3.79 -4.71 -22.18
C LYS A 350 -3.21 -4.36 -20.80
N VAL A 351 -3.92 -3.51 -20.06
CA VAL A 351 -3.55 -3.13 -18.68
C VAL A 351 -4.23 -4.05 -17.69
N TYR A 352 -3.49 -4.45 -16.67
CA TYR A 352 -3.94 -5.32 -15.59
C TYR A 352 -3.49 -4.82 -14.23
N GLU A 353 -4.23 -5.17 -13.21
CA GLU A 353 -3.86 -4.96 -11.81
C GLU A 353 -2.92 -6.07 -11.32
N LEU A 354 -1.85 -5.67 -10.66
CA LEU A 354 -1.05 -6.46 -9.73
C LEU A 354 -1.46 -6.07 -8.33
N ALA A 355 -1.94 -7.03 -7.53
CA ALA A 355 -2.26 -6.85 -6.12
C ALA A 355 -1.35 -7.76 -5.29
N LEU A 356 -0.62 -7.17 -4.34
CA LEU A 356 0.24 -7.89 -3.41
C LEU A 356 -0.31 -7.73 -2.00
N PHE A 357 -0.44 -8.85 -1.31
CA PHE A 357 -0.88 -8.94 0.07
C PHE A 357 0.22 -9.61 0.90
N HIS A 358 0.61 -8.97 1.98
CA HIS A 358 1.62 -9.47 2.90
C HIS A 358 1.10 -9.35 4.33
N ALA A 359 1.46 -10.28 5.19
CA ALA A 359 1.18 -10.21 6.62
C ALA A 359 2.45 -10.52 7.41
N GLU A 360 2.88 -9.57 8.23
CA GLU A 360 3.94 -9.74 9.22
C GLU A 360 3.30 -10.14 10.55
N ARG A 361 3.54 -11.37 10.98
CA ARG A 361 2.86 -11.97 12.13
C ARG A 361 3.80 -12.47 13.22
N ARG A 362 5.10 -12.53 12.94
CA ARG A 362 6.08 -13.09 13.86
C ARG A 362 7.31 -12.22 14.00
N PRO A 363 7.64 -11.74 15.21
CA PRO A 363 8.86 -10.98 15.43
C PRO A 363 10.15 -11.80 15.27
N GLY A 364 11.23 -11.08 15.00
CA GLY A 364 12.58 -11.64 14.89
C GLY A 364 13.21 -11.46 13.51
N GLY A 365 12.45 -11.04 12.52
CA GLY A 365 12.88 -10.67 11.18
C GLY A 365 11.66 -10.25 10.39
N SER A 366 11.76 -9.18 9.62
CA SER A 366 10.73 -8.77 8.67
C SER A 366 11.44 -8.42 7.38
N ASN A 367 11.32 -9.29 6.40
CA ASN A 367 11.96 -9.13 5.10
C ASN A 367 10.92 -8.80 4.06
N PHE A 368 11.08 -7.69 3.37
CA PHE A 368 10.22 -7.32 2.27
C PHE A 368 11.08 -6.75 1.14
N LYS A 369 11.23 -7.52 0.07
CA LYS A 369 11.91 -7.08 -1.14
C LYS A 369 11.05 -7.39 -2.35
N LEU A 370 10.75 -6.36 -3.13
CA LEU A 370 9.99 -6.46 -4.37
C LEU A 370 10.87 -6.00 -5.54
N THR A 371 10.97 -6.82 -6.56
CA THR A 371 11.61 -6.46 -7.84
C THR A 371 10.61 -6.62 -8.98
N LEU A 372 10.44 -5.56 -9.75
CA LEU A 372 9.60 -5.51 -10.95
C LEU A 372 10.48 -5.22 -12.16
N THR A 373 10.54 -6.13 -13.12
CA THR A 373 11.29 -5.96 -14.38
C THR A 373 10.32 -5.99 -15.55
N GLY A 374 10.38 -4.98 -16.43
CA GLY A 374 9.51 -4.88 -17.59
C GLY A 374 8.12 -4.31 -17.29
N PHE A 375 7.77 -4.07 -16.04
CA PHE A 375 6.48 -3.49 -15.65
C PHE A 375 6.47 -2.00 -16.00
N VAL A 376 5.87 -1.69 -17.14
CA VAL A 376 5.77 -0.32 -17.66
C VAL A 376 4.31 0.03 -17.94
N ASN A 377 4.04 1.32 -18.02
CA ASN A 377 2.74 1.85 -18.41
C ASN A 377 2.85 2.58 -19.76
N ASN A 378 1.73 2.67 -20.44
CA ASN A 378 1.58 3.56 -21.59
C ASN A 378 1.03 4.90 -21.10
N THR A 379 1.50 5.99 -21.68
CA THR A 379 1.00 7.34 -21.40
C THR A 379 0.82 8.09 -22.72
N SER A 380 0.07 9.20 -22.67
CA SER A 380 0.01 10.11 -23.82
C SER A 380 1.13 11.15 -23.77
N LYS A 381 1.76 11.34 -24.90
CA LYS A 381 2.61 12.50 -25.12
C LYS A 381 1.90 13.41 -26.10
N CYS A 382 1.37 14.52 -25.61
CA CYS A 382 0.67 15.52 -26.39
C CYS A 382 1.63 16.67 -26.77
N THR A 383 1.58 17.11 -28.02
CA THR A 383 2.36 18.24 -28.53
C THR A 383 1.41 19.22 -29.19
N LYS A 384 1.58 20.50 -28.90
CA LYS A 384 0.80 21.56 -29.53
C LYS A 384 1.24 21.73 -30.96
N ASN A 385 0.29 21.75 -31.88
CA ASN A 385 0.52 21.91 -33.33
C ASN A 385 0.94 23.33 -33.69
#